data_bf8fa8ee85d3ce3588f8dc20237ac61f
#
_entry.id   bf8fa8ee85d3ce3588f8dc20237ac61f
#
_cell.length_a   1.000
_cell.length_b   1.000
_cell.length_c   1.000
_cell.angle_alpha   90.00
_cell.angle_beta   90.00
_cell.angle_gamma   90.00
#
_symmetry.space_group_name_H-M   'P 1'
#
loop_
_entity.id
_entity.type
_entity.pdbx_description
1 polymer ?
#
loop_
_entity_poly.entity_id
_entity_poly.type
_entity_poly.pdbx_seq_one_letter_code
_entity_poly.pdbx_strand_id
1 'polypeptide(L)'
;LGPLGSGGFVPFDYDGILHGAALCFYSFVGFDDIVTKGEEAPNPHRSIPISIMSTVFICFLAYFGVSATLTLMVPYYQIQSDSPFLQAFLHVGWGPARYVVAVGILCFLLYRLQSSLFPVPQVIQEMAEDGLLFRGLARTHARTKTPIMATVSSGILAGIMALLFEFSNLVELMSIGHLLVYSLVAFFVLVLRYQPDCNLSKNEKIEDKIQMMPLVKKNPLDSEPEAGSSKTLKSLWLPVSTTPTQKSAQIVYGCAFLLVLLLTILSLILVQWPSQVFSGDPVLTTVAVLLLLLTTGVTVIIWRQPQDPSPLPFKVPALPVLPLVSIFVNVYLMMQTTSATWTLFGIWNAFGFLIYFGYGIQHSLAGNNHQQPPATSLHLPDS
;
A
#
# COMPACT_ATOMS: atom_id res chain seq x y z
N LEU A 1 29.82 -16.11 15.47
CA LEU A 1 29.35 -17.15 14.57
C LEU A 1 29.90 -18.50 15.03
N GLY A 2 29.06 -19.39 15.51
CA GLY A 2 29.45 -20.75 15.88
C GLY A 2 30.00 -21.53 14.67
N PRO A 3 30.60 -22.72 14.87
CA PRO A 3 31.09 -23.52 13.76
C PRO A 3 29.96 -23.80 12.78
N LEU A 4 30.29 -23.78 11.49
CA LEU A 4 29.34 -23.98 10.38
C LEU A 4 28.46 -25.21 10.64
N GLY A 5 27.14 -25.05 10.70
CA GLY A 5 26.19 -26.13 11.01
C GLY A 5 25.69 -26.23 12.45
N SER A 6 26.17 -25.37 13.37
CA SER A 6 25.78 -25.41 14.81
C SER A 6 24.68 -24.39 15.17
N GLY A 7 24.21 -23.58 14.26
CA GLY A 7 23.28 -22.48 14.53
C GLY A 7 21.83 -22.87 14.83
N GLY A 8 21.51 -24.15 14.89
CA GLY A 8 20.15 -24.62 15.15
C GLY A 8 19.13 -24.13 14.14
N PHE A 9 17.90 -23.82 14.60
CA PHE A 9 16.80 -23.37 13.76
C PHE A 9 16.92 -21.90 13.37
N VAL A 10 17.64 -21.08 14.13
CA VAL A 10 17.81 -19.63 13.92
C VAL A 10 19.29 -19.26 13.92
N PRO A 11 20.05 -19.56 12.83
CA PRO A 11 21.50 -19.37 12.80
C PRO A 11 21.94 -17.90 12.75
N PHE A 12 21.07 -16.96 12.38
CA PHE A 12 21.33 -15.53 12.23
C PHE A 12 20.49 -14.66 13.15
N ASP A 13 19.98 -15.21 14.24
CA ASP A 13 19.10 -14.53 15.20
C ASP A 13 17.85 -13.87 14.56
N TYR A 14 17.18 -13.03 15.31
CA TYR A 14 15.95 -12.35 14.85
C TYR A 14 16.21 -11.38 13.69
N ASP A 15 17.37 -10.76 13.62
CA ASP A 15 17.75 -9.87 12.52
C ASP A 15 17.77 -10.59 11.17
N GLY A 16 18.30 -11.82 11.16
CA GLY A 16 18.28 -12.65 9.95
C GLY A 16 16.86 -13.02 9.50
N ILE A 17 15.96 -13.31 10.45
CA ILE A 17 14.55 -13.60 10.15
C ILE A 17 13.86 -12.37 9.57
N LEU A 18 14.05 -11.20 10.16
CA LEU A 18 13.40 -9.95 9.71
C LEU A 18 13.90 -9.50 8.34
N HIS A 19 15.22 -9.61 8.11
CA HIS A 19 15.79 -9.33 6.79
C HIS A 19 15.31 -10.34 5.76
N GLY A 20 15.27 -11.63 6.08
CA GLY A 20 14.70 -12.67 5.23
C GLY A 20 13.21 -12.42 4.92
N ALA A 21 12.42 -12.00 5.91
CA ALA A 21 11.01 -11.65 5.71
C ALA A 21 10.84 -10.47 4.73
N ALA A 22 11.69 -9.45 4.81
CA ALA A 22 11.66 -8.32 3.88
C ALA A 22 11.95 -8.76 2.44
N LEU A 23 12.91 -9.65 2.24
CA LEU A 23 13.21 -10.22 0.91
C LEU A 23 12.09 -11.15 0.41
N CYS A 24 11.54 -12.00 1.30
CA CYS A 24 10.46 -12.92 0.97
C CYS A 24 9.12 -12.23 0.70
N PHE A 25 8.94 -10.99 1.12
CA PHE A 25 7.73 -10.21 0.83
C PHE A 25 7.38 -10.20 -0.66
N TYR A 26 8.40 -10.07 -1.50
CA TYR A 26 8.24 -10.12 -2.95
C TYR A 26 7.53 -11.36 -3.47
N SER A 27 7.73 -12.52 -2.83
CA SER A 27 7.12 -13.79 -3.22
C SER A 27 5.59 -13.80 -3.05
N PHE A 28 5.04 -12.91 -2.23
CA PHE A 28 3.60 -12.77 -1.99
C PHE A 28 2.95 -11.62 -2.76
N VAL A 29 3.70 -10.85 -3.54
CA VAL A 29 3.18 -9.78 -4.37
C VAL A 29 2.37 -10.35 -5.54
N GLY A 30 1.21 -9.73 -5.84
CA GLY A 30 0.32 -10.10 -6.93
C GLY A 30 -1.07 -10.57 -6.50
N PHE A 31 -1.39 -10.63 -5.21
CA PHE A 31 -2.74 -10.92 -4.74
C PHE A 31 -3.74 -9.77 -5.06
N ASP A 32 -3.24 -8.58 -5.33
CA ASP A 32 -3.98 -7.41 -5.80
C ASP A 32 -4.60 -7.62 -7.19
N ASP A 33 -3.99 -8.45 -8.06
CA ASP A 33 -4.58 -8.87 -9.34
C ASP A 33 -5.94 -9.56 -9.15
N ILE A 34 -6.20 -10.18 -7.98
CA ILE A 34 -7.48 -10.77 -7.64
C ILE A 34 -8.57 -9.70 -7.53
N VAL A 35 -8.24 -8.51 -7.07
CA VAL A 35 -9.19 -7.41 -6.92
C VAL A 35 -9.68 -6.96 -8.29
N THR A 36 -8.76 -6.69 -9.22
CA THR A 36 -9.09 -6.23 -10.57
C THR A 36 -9.92 -7.23 -11.36
N LYS A 37 -9.58 -8.52 -11.26
CA LYS A 37 -10.34 -9.60 -11.93
C LYS A 37 -11.61 -10.00 -11.15
N GLY A 38 -11.65 -9.75 -9.86
CA GLY A 38 -12.75 -10.10 -8.98
C GLY A 38 -14.00 -9.25 -9.19
N GLU A 39 -13.89 -8.09 -9.84
CA GLU A 39 -15.05 -7.25 -10.20
C GLU A 39 -16.02 -7.95 -11.16
N GLU A 40 -15.52 -8.88 -11.98
CA GLU A 40 -16.33 -9.70 -12.90
C GLU A 40 -17.08 -10.85 -12.19
N ALA A 41 -16.79 -11.10 -10.90
CA ALA A 41 -17.43 -12.18 -10.16
C ALA A 41 -18.90 -11.87 -9.80
N PRO A 42 -19.80 -12.86 -9.73
CA PRO A 42 -21.21 -12.64 -9.41
C PRO A 42 -21.47 -11.93 -8.07
N ASN A 43 -20.59 -12.15 -7.08
CA ASN A 43 -20.64 -11.54 -5.75
C ASN A 43 -19.24 -11.02 -5.34
N PRO A 44 -18.74 -9.93 -5.93
CA PRO A 44 -17.36 -9.47 -5.74
C PRO A 44 -17.05 -9.15 -4.28
N HIS A 45 -17.98 -8.52 -3.56
CA HIS A 45 -17.79 -8.09 -2.17
C HIS A 45 -17.46 -9.22 -1.18
N ARG A 46 -17.94 -10.44 -1.44
CA ARG A 46 -17.67 -11.62 -0.60
C ARG A 46 -16.57 -12.49 -1.19
N SER A 47 -16.53 -12.62 -2.50
CA SER A 47 -15.58 -13.50 -3.19
C SER A 47 -14.15 -12.97 -3.11
N ILE A 48 -13.93 -11.67 -3.28
CA ILE A 48 -12.59 -11.06 -3.27
C ILE A 48 -11.84 -11.30 -1.95
N PRO A 49 -12.39 -10.98 -0.75
CA PRO A 49 -11.67 -11.21 0.51
C PRO A 49 -11.33 -12.67 0.75
N ILE A 50 -12.28 -13.59 0.46
CA ILE A 50 -12.08 -15.03 0.63
C ILE A 50 -11.00 -15.53 -0.32
N SER A 51 -11.02 -15.10 -1.57
CA SER A 51 -10.02 -15.48 -2.57
C SER A 51 -8.62 -15.01 -2.20
N ILE A 52 -8.47 -13.75 -1.73
CA ILE A 52 -7.18 -13.23 -1.27
C ILE A 52 -6.64 -14.06 -0.10
N MET A 53 -7.47 -14.29 0.93
CA MET A 53 -7.04 -15.07 2.10
C MET A 53 -6.66 -16.51 1.73
N SER A 54 -7.46 -17.16 0.87
CA SER A 54 -7.19 -18.52 0.39
C SER A 54 -5.89 -18.56 -0.42
N THR A 55 -5.66 -17.60 -1.31
CA THR A 55 -4.46 -17.51 -2.13
C THR A 55 -3.21 -17.35 -1.26
N VAL A 56 -3.22 -16.40 -0.31
CA VAL A 56 -2.09 -16.18 0.60
C VAL A 56 -1.79 -17.44 1.41
N PHE A 57 -2.84 -18.12 1.92
CA PHE A 57 -2.67 -19.34 2.69
C PHE A 57 -2.10 -20.50 1.86
N ILE A 58 -2.59 -20.71 0.64
CA ILE A 58 -2.09 -21.76 -0.27
C ILE A 58 -0.63 -21.47 -0.65
N CYS A 59 -0.30 -20.22 -0.99
CA CYS A 59 1.06 -19.80 -1.29
C CYS A 59 1.99 -20.02 -0.08
N PHE A 60 1.54 -19.66 1.13
CA PHE A 60 2.30 -19.90 2.35
C PHE A 60 2.62 -21.40 2.53
N LEU A 61 1.63 -22.28 2.40
CA LEU A 61 1.86 -23.73 2.51
C LEU A 61 2.84 -24.26 1.46
N ALA A 62 2.70 -23.80 0.22
CA ALA A 62 3.59 -24.18 -0.87
C ALA A 62 5.04 -23.72 -0.62
N TYR A 63 5.24 -22.45 -0.27
CA TYR A 63 6.57 -21.89 -0.01
C TYR A 63 7.22 -22.51 1.23
N PHE A 64 6.43 -22.70 2.29
CA PHE A 64 6.92 -23.37 3.50
C PHE A 64 7.37 -24.81 3.19
N GLY A 65 6.57 -25.57 2.46
CA GLY A 65 6.90 -26.94 2.07
C GLY A 65 8.19 -27.03 1.24
N VAL A 66 8.32 -26.15 0.21
CA VAL A 66 9.52 -26.10 -0.64
C VAL A 66 10.75 -25.66 0.15
N SER A 67 10.63 -24.62 0.96
CA SER A 67 11.73 -24.12 1.80
C SER A 67 12.19 -25.16 2.83
N ALA A 68 11.26 -25.83 3.52
CA ALA A 68 11.57 -26.90 4.45
C ALA A 68 12.27 -28.07 3.76
N THR A 69 11.78 -28.50 2.59
CA THR A 69 12.41 -29.56 1.83
C THR A 69 13.83 -29.20 1.41
N LEU A 70 14.05 -27.97 0.91
CA LEU A 70 15.36 -27.51 0.47
C LEU A 70 16.38 -27.47 1.63
N THR A 71 15.98 -26.96 2.79
CA THR A 71 16.86 -26.88 3.98
C THR A 71 17.13 -28.23 4.61
N LEU A 72 16.24 -29.22 4.42
CA LEU A 72 16.46 -30.61 4.84
C LEU A 72 17.36 -31.38 3.86
N MET A 73 17.36 -31.03 2.56
CA MET A 73 18.20 -31.67 1.54
C MET A 73 19.63 -31.15 1.55
N VAL A 74 19.83 -29.85 1.81
CA VAL A 74 21.14 -29.18 1.73
C VAL A 74 21.33 -28.28 2.94
N PRO A 75 22.50 -28.35 3.62
CA PRO A 75 22.83 -27.40 4.70
C PRO A 75 22.80 -25.96 4.17
N TYR A 76 22.22 -25.03 4.94
CA TYR A 76 21.99 -23.64 4.53
C TYR A 76 23.25 -22.91 4.03
N TYR A 77 24.41 -23.21 4.61
CA TYR A 77 25.71 -22.61 4.24
C TYR A 77 26.29 -23.11 2.91
N GLN A 78 25.72 -24.19 2.34
CA GLN A 78 26.09 -24.75 1.03
C GLN A 78 25.12 -24.35 -0.07
N ILE A 79 24.00 -23.71 0.27
CA ILE A 79 23.00 -23.27 -0.71
C ILE A 79 23.58 -22.11 -1.51
N GLN A 80 23.78 -22.28 -2.83
CA GLN A 80 24.18 -21.22 -3.72
C GLN A 80 22.95 -20.44 -4.19
N SER A 81 23.04 -19.11 -4.14
CA SER A 81 21.97 -18.19 -4.54
C SER A 81 21.51 -18.35 -6.00
N ASP A 82 22.44 -18.72 -6.90
CA ASP A 82 22.16 -18.73 -8.34
C ASP A 82 21.26 -19.88 -8.81
N SER A 83 21.36 -21.06 -8.16
CA SER A 83 20.60 -22.23 -8.59
C SER A 83 20.32 -23.23 -7.45
N PRO A 84 19.60 -22.82 -6.38
CA PRO A 84 19.44 -23.63 -5.18
C PRO A 84 18.77 -24.98 -5.41
N PHE A 85 17.73 -25.03 -6.24
CA PHE A 85 17.00 -26.28 -6.54
C PHE A 85 17.83 -27.27 -7.35
N LEU A 86 18.53 -26.80 -8.37
CA LEU A 86 19.36 -27.65 -9.22
C LEU A 86 20.50 -28.29 -8.42
N GLN A 87 21.09 -27.53 -7.51
CA GLN A 87 22.17 -27.98 -6.66
C GLN A 87 21.67 -28.95 -5.59
N ALA A 88 20.48 -28.75 -5.03
CA ALA A 88 19.91 -29.67 -4.06
C ALA A 88 19.75 -31.09 -4.63
N PHE A 89 19.27 -31.22 -5.85
CA PHE A 89 19.14 -32.53 -6.51
C PHE A 89 20.49 -33.16 -6.86
N LEU A 90 21.52 -32.36 -7.13
CA LEU A 90 22.87 -32.88 -7.31
C LEU A 90 23.45 -33.40 -5.99
N HIS A 91 23.23 -32.67 -4.89
CA HIS A 91 23.72 -33.06 -3.57
C HIS A 91 23.13 -34.38 -3.09
N VAL A 92 21.86 -34.63 -3.38
CA VAL A 92 21.17 -35.89 -3.07
C VAL A 92 21.53 -37.02 -4.06
N GLY A 93 22.25 -36.70 -5.14
CA GLY A 93 22.66 -37.70 -6.12
C GLY A 93 21.59 -38.08 -7.18
N TRP A 94 20.48 -37.31 -7.26
CA TRP A 94 19.40 -37.56 -8.19
C TRP A 94 19.52 -36.73 -9.47
N GLY A 95 20.51 -37.04 -10.31
CA GLY A 95 20.85 -36.32 -11.53
C GLY A 95 19.68 -36.10 -12.53
N PRO A 96 18.83 -37.11 -12.82
CA PRO A 96 17.71 -36.94 -13.76
C PRO A 96 16.71 -35.87 -13.31
N ALA A 97 16.42 -35.74 -12.02
CA ALA A 97 15.48 -34.73 -11.49
C ALA A 97 15.95 -33.30 -11.77
N ARG A 98 17.26 -33.05 -11.81
CA ARG A 98 17.84 -31.78 -12.18
C ARG A 98 17.33 -31.26 -13.52
N TYR A 99 17.32 -32.10 -14.54
CA TYR A 99 16.86 -31.68 -15.86
C TYR A 99 15.37 -31.37 -15.91
N VAL A 100 14.56 -32.17 -15.22
CA VAL A 100 13.12 -31.93 -15.11
C VAL A 100 12.84 -30.57 -14.42
N VAL A 101 13.54 -30.30 -13.31
CA VAL A 101 13.40 -29.03 -12.59
C VAL A 101 13.91 -27.85 -13.44
N ALA A 102 15.02 -28.00 -14.17
CA ALA A 102 15.54 -26.97 -15.06
C ALA A 102 14.53 -26.58 -16.17
N VAL A 103 13.91 -27.58 -16.80
CA VAL A 103 12.86 -27.34 -17.80
C VAL A 103 11.64 -26.68 -17.16
N GLY A 104 11.23 -27.10 -15.96
CA GLY A 104 10.13 -26.48 -15.21
C GLY A 104 10.39 -25.01 -14.90
N ILE A 105 11.59 -24.67 -14.44
CA ILE A 105 12.02 -23.29 -14.18
C ILE A 105 11.99 -22.47 -15.48
N LEU A 106 12.48 -23.01 -16.59
CA LEU A 106 12.48 -22.31 -17.87
C LEU A 106 11.05 -22.01 -18.35
N CYS A 107 10.15 -22.99 -18.28
CA CYS A 107 8.73 -22.79 -18.61
C CYS A 107 8.07 -21.75 -17.71
N PHE A 108 8.37 -21.78 -16.41
CA PHE A 108 7.87 -20.79 -15.45
C PHE A 108 8.35 -19.38 -15.79
N LEU A 109 9.64 -19.21 -16.09
CA LEU A 109 10.21 -17.90 -16.43
C LEU A 109 9.58 -17.32 -17.71
N LEU A 110 9.37 -18.15 -18.74
CA LEU A 110 8.69 -17.73 -19.97
C LEU A 110 7.24 -17.31 -19.70
N TYR A 111 6.51 -18.11 -18.91
CA TYR A 111 5.14 -17.75 -18.50
C TYR A 111 5.12 -16.45 -17.69
N ARG A 112 6.04 -16.29 -16.73
CA ARG A 112 6.11 -15.10 -15.90
C ARG A 112 6.41 -13.84 -16.72
N LEU A 113 7.34 -13.92 -17.65
CA LEU A 113 7.66 -12.83 -18.58
C LEU A 113 6.41 -12.40 -19.38
N GLN A 114 5.70 -13.36 -19.95
CA GLN A 114 4.47 -13.10 -20.69
C GLN A 114 3.41 -12.45 -19.78
N SER A 115 3.16 -13.01 -18.59
CA SER A 115 2.16 -12.53 -17.64
C SER A 115 2.43 -11.10 -17.16
N SER A 116 3.69 -10.69 -17.01
CA SER A 116 4.05 -9.34 -16.57
C SER A 116 4.01 -8.30 -17.68
N LEU A 117 4.16 -8.70 -18.94
CA LEU A 117 4.14 -7.78 -20.08
C LEU A 117 2.73 -7.30 -20.46
N PHE A 118 1.66 -7.99 -20.06
CA PHE A 118 0.28 -7.61 -20.41
C PHE A 118 -0.31 -6.48 -19.58
N PRO A 119 -0.20 -6.45 -18.24
CA PRO A 119 -0.86 -5.43 -17.41
C PRO A 119 -0.25 -4.04 -17.57
N VAL A 120 1.07 -3.92 -17.73
CA VAL A 120 1.78 -2.64 -17.76
C VAL A 120 1.32 -1.72 -18.89
N PRO A 121 1.19 -2.17 -20.16
CA PRO A 121 0.66 -1.33 -21.23
C PRO A 121 -0.78 -0.89 -21.00
N GLN A 122 -1.62 -1.71 -20.35
CA GLN A 122 -3.00 -1.36 -20.03
C GLN A 122 -3.06 -0.21 -19.03
N VAL A 123 -2.30 -0.30 -17.93
CA VAL A 123 -2.20 0.80 -16.94
C VAL A 123 -1.67 2.08 -17.58
N ILE A 124 -0.65 2.00 -18.44
CA ILE A 124 -0.12 3.17 -19.17
C ILE A 124 -1.19 3.76 -20.09
N GLN A 125 -1.98 2.92 -20.77
CA GLN A 125 -3.07 3.37 -21.62
C GLN A 125 -4.15 4.10 -20.82
N GLU A 126 -4.62 3.51 -19.71
CA GLU A 126 -5.62 4.11 -18.81
C GLU A 126 -5.14 5.47 -18.27
N MET A 127 -3.91 5.54 -17.80
CA MET A 127 -3.31 6.80 -17.34
C MET A 127 -3.22 7.85 -18.47
N ALA A 128 -2.99 7.43 -19.71
CA ALA A 128 -2.93 8.32 -20.87
C ALA A 128 -4.34 8.75 -21.32
N GLU A 129 -5.36 7.91 -21.20
CA GLU A 129 -6.77 8.22 -21.43
C GLU A 129 -7.27 9.26 -20.42
N ASP A 130 -6.90 9.11 -19.14
CA ASP A 130 -7.19 10.09 -18.07
C ASP A 130 -6.40 11.41 -18.20
N GLY A 131 -5.50 11.51 -19.17
CA GLY A 131 -4.68 12.70 -19.42
C GLY A 131 -3.48 12.86 -18.48
N LEU A 132 -3.17 11.86 -17.62
CA LEU A 132 -2.01 11.89 -16.73
C LEU A 132 -0.69 11.65 -17.46
N LEU A 133 -0.73 10.91 -18.58
CA LEU A 133 0.39 10.68 -19.49
C LEU A 133 0.09 11.20 -20.89
N PHE A 134 1.10 11.21 -21.76
CA PHE A 134 0.97 11.67 -23.13
C PHE A 134 -0.13 10.92 -23.90
N ARG A 135 -1.10 11.61 -24.44
CA ARG A 135 -2.26 11.06 -25.18
C ARG A 135 -1.88 10.13 -26.34
N GLY A 136 -0.66 10.26 -26.88
CA GLY A 136 -0.15 9.34 -27.91
C GLY A 136 -0.06 7.89 -27.45
N LEU A 137 0.14 7.64 -26.15
CA LEU A 137 0.22 6.32 -25.55
C LEU A 137 -1.15 5.62 -25.42
N ALA A 138 -2.24 6.40 -25.43
CA ALA A 138 -3.61 5.88 -25.38
C ALA A 138 -4.08 5.28 -26.73
N ARG A 139 -3.32 5.46 -27.82
CA ARG A 139 -3.72 4.96 -29.15
C ARG A 139 -3.68 3.44 -29.19
N THR A 140 -4.85 2.86 -29.40
CA THR A 140 -5.04 1.42 -29.64
C THR A 140 -5.04 1.11 -31.13
N HIS A 141 -4.49 -0.03 -31.50
CA HIS A 141 -4.56 -0.51 -32.86
C HIS A 141 -5.98 -0.99 -33.19
N ALA A 142 -6.56 -0.48 -34.29
CA ALA A 142 -7.97 -0.70 -34.65
C ALA A 142 -8.37 -2.19 -34.78
N ARG A 143 -7.45 -3.07 -35.20
CA ARG A 143 -7.71 -4.49 -35.45
C ARG A 143 -7.50 -5.36 -34.21
N THR A 144 -6.48 -5.10 -33.42
CA THR A 144 -6.08 -5.95 -32.27
C THR A 144 -6.54 -5.38 -30.94
N LYS A 145 -7.03 -4.14 -30.89
CA LYS A 145 -7.40 -3.39 -29.67
C LYS A 145 -6.29 -3.33 -28.61
N THR A 146 -5.03 -3.53 -29.04
CA THR A 146 -3.86 -3.49 -28.14
C THR A 146 -3.20 -2.11 -28.19
N PRO A 147 -2.70 -1.58 -27.06
CA PRO A 147 -1.99 -0.29 -27.00
C PRO A 147 -0.52 -0.47 -27.43
N ILE A 148 -0.27 -0.51 -28.76
CA ILE A 148 1.05 -0.80 -29.31
C ILE A 148 2.11 0.17 -28.80
N MET A 149 1.80 1.48 -28.77
CA MET A 149 2.75 2.50 -28.31
C MET A 149 3.10 2.34 -26.82
N ALA A 150 2.11 2.03 -25.98
CA ALA A 150 2.35 1.74 -24.58
C ALA A 150 3.19 0.45 -24.40
N THR A 151 2.91 -0.59 -25.18
CA THR A 151 3.66 -1.86 -25.15
C THR A 151 5.12 -1.67 -25.56
N VAL A 152 5.37 -0.95 -26.65
CA VAL A 152 6.73 -0.70 -27.12
C VAL A 152 7.51 0.18 -26.16
N SER A 153 6.88 1.25 -25.65
CA SER A 153 7.54 2.16 -24.70
C SER A 153 7.88 1.47 -23.37
N SER A 154 6.95 0.66 -22.82
CA SER A 154 7.19 -0.10 -21.60
C SER A 154 8.27 -1.18 -21.80
N GLY A 155 8.27 -1.86 -22.96
CA GLY A 155 9.29 -2.85 -23.29
C GLY A 155 10.70 -2.24 -23.43
N ILE A 156 10.82 -1.09 -24.08
CA ILE A 156 12.09 -0.36 -24.19
C ILE A 156 12.56 0.07 -22.80
N LEU A 157 11.68 0.64 -21.97
CA LEU A 157 12.02 1.06 -20.62
C LEU A 157 12.49 -0.13 -19.76
N ALA A 158 11.77 -1.24 -19.80
CA ALA A 158 12.13 -2.47 -19.08
C ALA A 158 13.50 -3.00 -19.57
N GLY A 159 13.76 -2.98 -20.88
CA GLY A 159 15.04 -3.39 -21.45
C GLY A 159 16.19 -2.50 -20.97
N ILE A 160 16.02 -1.18 -20.94
CA ILE A 160 17.02 -0.24 -20.42
C ILE A 160 17.28 -0.51 -18.94
N MET A 161 16.23 -0.67 -18.12
CA MET A 161 16.38 -0.96 -16.71
C MET A 161 17.13 -2.29 -16.47
N ALA A 162 16.83 -3.34 -17.23
CA ALA A 162 17.50 -4.63 -17.13
C ALA A 162 18.98 -4.58 -17.54
N LEU A 163 19.37 -3.65 -18.43
CA LEU A 163 20.76 -3.47 -18.84
C LEU A 163 21.57 -2.65 -17.85
N LEU A 164 20.93 -1.69 -17.16
CA LEU A 164 21.63 -0.74 -16.29
C LEU A 164 21.76 -1.21 -14.84
N PHE A 165 20.83 -2.05 -14.36
CA PHE A 165 20.72 -2.42 -12.96
C PHE A 165 20.84 -3.92 -12.77
N GLU A 166 21.42 -4.32 -11.64
CA GLU A 166 21.45 -5.71 -11.22
C GLU A 166 20.06 -6.20 -10.79
N PHE A 167 19.82 -7.49 -10.96
CA PHE A 167 18.52 -8.12 -10.66
C PHE A 167 18.08 -7.89 -9.20
N SER A 168 19.00 -7.99 -8.24
CA SER A 168 18.72 -7.74 -6.81
C SER A 168 18.21 -6.35 -6.55
N ASN A 169 18.83 -5.32 -7.15
CA ASN A 169 18.39 -3.92 -7.00
C ASN A 169 17.00 -3.68 -7.59
N LEU A 170 16.68 -4.34 -8.71
CA LEU A 170 15.35 -4.25 -9.32
C LEU A 170 14.26 -4.91 -8.45
N VAL A 171 14.57 -6.04 -7.83
CA VAL A 171 13.65 -6.73 -6.90
C VAL A 171 13.41 -5.88 -5.65
N GLU A 172 14.46 -5.29 -5.06
CA GLU A 172 14.31 -4.37 -3.93
C GLU A 172 13.50 -3.13 -4.31
N LEU A 173 13.78 -2.53 -5.47
CA LEU A 173 13.04 -1.35 -5.96
C LEU A 173 11.56 -1.64 -6.13
N MET A 174 11.22 -2.82 -6.67
CA MET A 174 9.84 -3.26 -6.82
C MET A 174 9.18 -3.51 -5.46
N SER A 175 9.90 -4.09 -4.51
CA SER A 175 9.41 -4.34 -3.15
C SER A 175 9.06 -3.04 -2.43
N ILE A 176 9.93 -2.01 -2.51
CA ILE A 176 9.63 -0.68 -1.95
C ILE A 176 8.34 -0.10 -2.56
N GLY A 177 8.20 -0.18 -3.88
CA GLY A 177 7.01 0.32 -4.57
C GLY A 177 5.72 -0.34 -4.08
N HIS A 178 5.69 -1.67 -3.97
CA HIS A 178 4.51 -2.40 -3.47
C HIS A 178 4.22 -2.14 -1.99
N LEU A 179 5.26 -2.13 -1.14
CA LEU A 179 5.11 -1.81 0.29
C LEU A 179 4.54 -0.41 0.50
N LEU A 180 4.97 0.56 -0.31
CA LEU A 180 4.43 1.91 -0.27
C LEU A 180 2.94 1.93 -0.67
N VAL A 181 2.58 1.27 -1.78
CA VAL A 181 1.18 1.19 -2.23
C VAL A 181 0.31 0.52 -1.17
N TYR A 182 0.74 -0.59 -0.57
CA TYR A 182 -0.02 -1.27 0.46
C TYR A 182 -0.16 -0.43 1.74
N SER A 183 0.86 0.36 2.08
CA SER A 183 0.77 1.34 3.18
C SER A 183 -0.26 2.42 2.88
N LEU A 184 -0.29 2.94 1.64
CA LEU A 184 -1.27 3.94 1.20
C LEU A 184 -2.69 3.36 1.19
N VAL A 185 -2.88 2.13 0.72
CA VAL A 185 -4.18 1.45 0.76
C VAL A 185 -4.67 1.29 2.19
N ALA A 186 -3.82 0.85 3.12
CA ALA A 186 -4.16 0.73 4.53
C ALA A 186 -4.52 2.09 5.15
N PHE A 187 -3.80 3.16 4.77
CA PHE A 187 -4.10 4.53 5.16
C PHE A 187 -5.46 4.99 4.62
N PHE A 188 -5.76 4.74 3.34
CA PHE A 188 -7.05 5.09 2.76
C PHE A 188 -8.21 4.32 3.39
N VAL A 189 -8.04 3.05 3.71
CA VAL A 189 -9.06 2.28 4.46
C VAL A 189 -9.37 2.93 5.80
N LEU A 190 -8.32 3.38 6.52
CA LEU A 190 -8.49 4.09 7.78
C LEU A 190 -9.26 5.41 7.60
N VAL A 191 -8.85 6.22 6.62
CA VAL A 191 -9.43 7.55 6.36
C VAL A 191 -10.88 7.46 5.88
N LEU A 192 -11.17 6.61 4.89
CA LEU A 192 -12.50 6.48 4.30
C LEU A 192 -13.57 6.03 5.30
N ARG A 193 -13.18 5.24 6.31
CA ARG A 193 -14.12 4.75 7.32
C ARG A 193 -14.65 5.83 8.26
N TYR A 194 -13.93 6.94 8.38
CA TYR A 194 -14.30 8.08 9.22
C TYR A 194 -14.76 9.30 8.40
N GLN A 195 -14.98 9.11 7.09
CA GLN A 195 -15.47 10.15 6.20
C GLN A 195 -16.99 10.32 6.37
N PRO A 196 -17.50 11.57 6.46
CA PRO A 196 -18.94 11.81 6.49
C PRO A 196 -19.57 11.49 5.14
N ASP A 197 -20.78 10.93 5.15
CA ASP A 197 -21.56 10.67 3.93
C ASP A 197 -21.78 11.95 3.12
N CYS A 198 -21.46 11.94 1.84
CA CYS A 198 -21.61 13.09 0.93
C CYS A 198 -23.06 13.63 0.86
N ASN A 199 -24.06 12.81 1.12
CA ASN A 199 -25.46 13.19 1.11
C ASN A 199 -25.87 14.00 2.36
N LEU A 200 -25.30 13.67 3.53
CA LEU A 200 -25.48 14.44 4.77
C LEU A 200 -24.78 15.79 4.72
N SER A 201 -23.59 15.86 4.14
CA SER A 201 -22.84 17.10 3.97
C SER A 201 -23.54 18.13 3.05
N LYS A 202 -24.34 17.67 2.09
CA LYS A 202 -25.19 18.56 1.28
C LYS A 202 -26.37 19.11 2.08
N ASN A 203 -26.96 18.30 2.94
CA ASN A 203 -28.09 18.73 3.77
C ASN A 203 -27.64 19.67 4.89
N GLU A 204 -26.48 19.44 5.54
CA GLU A 204 -25.92 20.38 6.52
C GLU A 204 -25.61 21.75 5.89
N LYS A 205 -25.05 21.78 4.67
CA LYS A 205 -24.82 23.04 3.94
C LYS A 205 -26.11 23.75 3.51
N ILE A 206 -27.20 23.02 3.36
CA ILE A 206 -28.52 23.59 3.08
C ILE A 206 -29.16 24.10 4.36
N GLU A 207 -29.03 23.39 5.48
CA GLU A 207 -29.52 23.84 6.78
C GLU A 207 -28.75 25.06 7.30
N ASP A 208 -27.45 25.11 7.15
CA ASP A 208 -26.64 26.30 7.48
C ASP A 208 -27.02 27.52 6.59
N LYS A 209 -27.36 27.29 5.30
CA LYS A 209 -27.87 28.35 4.43
C LYS A 209 -29.28 28.79 4.77
N ILE A 210 -30.11 27.89 5.28
CA ILE A 210 -31.49 28.21 5.72
C ILE A 210 -31.46 28.96 7.05
N GLN A 211 -30.50 28.66 7.95
CA GLN A 211 -30.32 29.38 9.21
C GLN A 211 -29.67 30.77 9.02
N MET A 212 -29.08 31.07 7.87
CA MET A 212 -28.60 32.41 7.53
C MET A 212 -29.67 33.38 6.96
N MET A 213 -30.94 33.01 6.91
CA MET A 213 -31.99 33.98 6.63
C MET A 213 -32.34 34.77 7.91
N PRO A 214 -32.27 36.10 7.87
CA PRO A 214 -32.38 36.91 9.09
C PRO A 214 -33.83 37.03 9.50
N LEU A 215 -34.24 36.31 10.53
CA LEU A 215 -35.46 36.61 11.27
C LEU A 215 -35.19 36.57 12.77
N VAL A 216 -35.35 37.76 13.38
CA VAL A 216 -35.49 38.04 14.81
C VAL A 216 -34.20 38.34 15.57
N LYS A 217 -34.06 39.63 15.84
CA LYS A 217 -33.27 40.26 16.92
C LYS A 217 -33.36 39.44 18.22
N LYS A 218 -32.23 38.96 18.72
CA LYS A 218 -32.04 38.65 20.12
C LYS A 218 -30.83 39.46 20.65
N ASN A 219 -31.03 40.07 21.80
CA ASN A 219 -30.22 41.06 22.46
C ASN A 219 -28.74 40.66 22.64
N PRO A 220 -27.83 41.66 22.61
CA PRO A 220 -26.43 41.45 22.90
C PRO A 220 -26.19 41.59 24.40
N LEU A 221 -26.20 40.53 25.15
CA LEU A 221 -25.60 40.43 26.48
C LEU A 221 -25.30 38.96 26.76
N ASP A 222 -24.06 38.57 26.55
CA ASP A 222 -23.26 37.50 27.15
C ASP A 222 -22.17 37.08 26.16
N SER A 223 -21.19 37.96 26.02
CA SER A 223 -19.91 37.61 25.41
C SER A 223 -18.92 37.32 26.55
N GLU A 224 -18.87 36.09 27.03
CA GLU A 224 -17.68 35.58 27.70
C GLU A 224 -16.61 35.20 26.66
N PRO A 225 -15.35 35.61 26.85
CA PRO A 225 -14.24 35.19 26.03
C PRO A 225 -13.84 33.77 26.44
N GLU A 226 -14.45 32.77 25.82
CA GLU A 226 -14.04 31.37 26.03
C GLU A 226 -12.72 31.07 25.34
N ALA A 227 -11.73 30.72 26.14
CA ALA A 227 -10.45 30.20 25.75
C ALA A 227 -10.60 29.02 24.74
N GLY A 228 -10.24 29.26 23.48
CA GLY A 228 -10.42 28.31 22.36
C GLY A 228 -9.66 26.98 22.50
N SER A 229 -8.73 26.86 23.45
CA SER A 229 -7.92 25.65 23.66
C SER A 229 -8.65 24.54 24.43
N SER A 230 -9.58 24.84 25.30
CA SER A 230 -10.28 23.82 26.10
C SER A 230 -11.39 23.10 25.35
N LYS A 231 -12.03 23.73 24.36
CA LYS A 231 -13.09 23.13 23.54
C LYS A 231 -12.54 22.15 22.51
N THR A 232 -11.38 22.44 21.93
CA THR A 232 -10.69 21.53 21.00
C THR A 232 -10.21 20.26 21.70
N LEU A 233 -9.67 20.35 22.90
CA LEU A 233 -9.24 19.17 23.67
C LEU A 233 -10.41 18.29 24.10
N LYS A 234 -11.55 18.86 24.48
CA LYS A 234 -12.76 18.09 24.79
C LYS A 234 -13.35 17.39 23.55
N SER A 235 -13.32 18.02 22.38
CA SER A 235 -13.81 17.45 21.14
C SER A 235 -12.90 16.31 20.59
N LEU A 236 -11.60 16.34 20.91
CA LEU A 236 -10.66 15.26 20.63
C LEU A 236 -10.96 13.99 21.44
N TRP A 237 -11.41 14.16 22.71
CA TRP A 237 -11.58 13.03 23.63
C TRP A 237 -13.02 12.50 23.72
N LEU A 238 -14.02 13.34 23.48
CA LEU A 238 -15.44 13.00 23.53
C LEU A 238 -16.13 13.52 22.27
N PRO A 239 -16.46 12.62 21.32
CA PRO A 239 -17.22 13.00 20.12
C PRO A 239 -18.64 13.45 20.53
N VAL A 240 -19.06 14.59 20.01
CA VAL A 240 -20.37 15.19 20.30
C VAL A 240 -21.50 14.52 19.51
N SER A 241 -21.16 13.76 18.44
CA SER A 241 -22.12 13.13 17.53
C SER A 241 -21.82 11.65 17.37
N THR A 242 -22.87 10.87 17.13
CA THR A 242 -22.79 9.41 16.82
C THR A 242 -22.47 9.14 15.36
N THR A 243 -22.58 10.15 14.49
CA THR A 243 -22.27 10.06 13.06
C THR A 243 -21.00 10.86 12.73
N PRO A 244 -20.21 10.46 11.71
CA PRO A 244 -19.01 11.20 11.31
C PRO A 244 -19.39 12.62 10.85
N THR A 245 -18.79 13.61 11.45
CA THR A 245 -18.92 15.03 11.06
C THR A 245 -17.66 15.48 10.32
N GLN A 246 -17.75 16.58 9.56
CA GLN A 246 -16.59 17.12 8.86
C GLN A 246 -15.42 17.47 9.80
N LYS A 247 -15.72 17.91 11.03
CA LYS A 247 -14.69 18.19 12.06
C LYS A 247 -14.04 16.91 12.57
N SER A 248 -14.83 15.87 12.83
CA SER A 248 -14.30 14.56 13.27
C SER A 248 -13.41 13.93 12.19
N ALA A 249 -13.79 14.02 10.91
CA ALA A 249 -12.99 13.56 9.80
C ALA A 249 -11.63 14.29 9.70
N GLN A 250 -11.61 15.63 9.85
CA GLN A 250 -10.37 16.40 9.85
C GLN A 250 -9.43 15.99 11.01
N ILE A 251 -9.99 15.73 12.20
CA ILE A 251 -9.21 15.22 13.34
C ILE A 251 -8.59 13.87 12.99
N VAL A 252 -9.37 12.94 12.41
CA VAL A 252 -8.88 11.62 12.02
C VAL A 252 -7.78 11.74 10.96
N TYR A 253 -7.94 12.61 9.97
CA TYR A 253 -6.91 12.82 8.92
C TYR A 253 -5.61 13.34 9.50
N GLY A 254 -5.67 14.35 10.38
CA GLY A 254 -4.49 14.87 11.07
C GLY A 254 -3.83 13.82 11.97
N CYS A 255 -4.62 13.06 12.73
CA CYS A 255 -4.13 11.99 13.58
C CYS A 255 -3.53 10.84 12.76
N ALA A 256 -4.16 10.44 11.64
CA ALA A 256 -3.66 9.38 10.77
C ALA A 256 -2.32 9.78 10.12
N PHE A 257 -2.21 11.01 9.66
CA PHE A 257 -0.94 11.53 9.12
C PHE A 257 0.16 11.56 10.18
N LEU A 258 -0.16 12.03 11.38
CA LEU A 258 0.78 12.03 12.52
C LEU A 258 1.21 10.60 12.88
N LEU A 259 0.28 9.64 12.87
CA LEU A 259 0.61 8.24 13.12
C LEU A 259 1.56 7.66 12.09
N VAL A 260 1.34 7.90 10.81
CA VAL A 260 2.27 7.45 9.75
C VAL A 260 3.67 8.02 10.00
N LEU A 261 3.77 9.29 10.36
CA LEU A 261 5.05 9.94 10.66
C LEU A 261 5.72 9.32 11.91
N LEU A 262 4.97 9.12 12.99
CA LEU A 262 5.49 8.48 14.21
C LEU A 262 5.94 7.04 13.96
N LEU A 263 5.16 6.25 13.21
CA LEU A 263 5.49 4.89 12.84
C LEU A 263 6.73 4.83 11.93
N THR A 264 6.90 5.79 11.04
CA THR A 264 8.10 5.90 10.20
C THR A 264 9.35 6.19 11.04
N ILE A 265 9.27 7.13 11.97
CA ILE A 265 10.38 7.44 12.87
C ILE A 265 10.73 6.23 13.76
N LEU A 266 9.71 5.57 14.31
CA LEU A 266 9.90 4.36 15.11
C LEU A 266 10.57 3.25 14.31
N SER A 267 10.13 3.01 13.07
CA SER A 267 10.73 2.01 12.17
C SER A 267 12.18 2.34 11.84
N LEU A 268 12.51 3.61 11.60
CA LEU A 268 13.89 4.07 11.36
C LEU A 268 14.79 3.77 12.56
N ILE A 269 14.33 4.07 13.78
CA ILE A 269 15.11 3.82 14.99
C ILE A 269 15.35 2.33 15.19
N LEU A 270 14.31 1.50 14.99
CA LEU A 270 14.41 0.06 15.16
C LEU A 270 15.31 -0.62 14.11
N VAL A 271 15.39 -0.07 12.90
CA VAL A 271 16.25 -0.63 11.84
C VAL A 271 17.70 -0.16 11.96
N GLN A 272 17.93 1.10 12.32
CA GLN A 272 19.29 1.66 12.39
C GLN A 272 20.06 1.25 13.64
N TRP A 273 19.37 1.07 14.77
CA TRP A 273 19.98 0.77 16.07
C TRP A 273 19.31 -0.36 16.82
N PRO A 274 19.10 -1.55 16.22
CA PRO A 274 18.37 -2.64 16.85
C PRO A 274 19.10 -3.12 18.13
N SER A 275 20.41 -3.33 18.06
CA SER A 275 21.22 -3.79 19.20
C SER A 275 21.19 -2.81 20.38
N GLN A 276 21.21 -1.50 20.13
CA GLN A 276 21.21 -0.48 21.18
C GLN A 276 19.84 -0.35 21.85
N VAL A 277 18.75 -0.46 21.07
CA VAL A 277 17.38 -0.42 21.62
C VAL A 277 17.11 -1.63 22.50
N PHE A 278 17.54 -2.84 22.09
CA PHE A 278 17.31 -4.07 22.84
C PHE A 278 18.35 -4.33 23.96
N SER A 279 19.56 -3.75 23.88
CA SER A 279 20.55 -3.84 24.97
C SER A 279 20.28 -2.89 26.12
N GLY A 280 19.27 -2.02 26.02
CA GLY A 280 18.86 -1.13 27.11
C GLY A 280 19.64 0.19 27.17
N ASP A 281 20.13 0.70 26.04
CA ASP A 281 20.65 2.05 25.98
C ASP A 281 19.56 3.05 26.42
N PRO A 282 19.77 3.81 27.54
CA PRO A 282 18.69 4.54 28.18
C PRO A 282 18.05 5.60 27.27
N VAL A 283 18.80 6.17 26.34
CA VAL A 283 18.30 7.23 25.46
C VAL A 283 17.39 6.66 24.37
N LEU A 284 17.88 5.69 23.58
CA LEU A 284 17.15 5.12 22.45
C LEU A 284 15.94 4.30 22.89
N THR A 285 16.09 3.54 24.00
CA THR A 285 14.96 2.80 24.58
C THR A 285 13.87 3.73 25.09
N THR A 286 14.24 4.85 25.76
CA THR A 286 13.26 5.82 26.24
C THR A 286 12.53 6.50 25.06
N VAL A 287 13.24 6.87 24.00
CA VAL A 287 12.63 7.47 22.79
C VAL A 287 11.67 6.48 22.12
N ALA A 288 12.07 5.21 21.96
CA ALA A 288 11.19 4.18 21.37
C ALA A 288 9.92 3.96 22.22
N VAL A 289 10.05 3.89 23.55
CA VAL A 289 8.89 3.77 24.46
C VAL A 289 7.98 4.99 24.38
N LEU A 290 8.53 6.20 24.34
CA LEU A 290 7.75 7.43 24.16
C LEU A 290 6.99 7.45 22.85
N LEU A 291 7.63 7.04 21.74
CA LEU A 291 6.98 6.92 20.44
C LEU A 291 5.84 5.89 20.47
N LEU A 292 6.04 4.73 21.12
CA LEU A 292 4.99 3.73 21.31
C LEU A 292 3.82 4.26 22.14
N LEU A 293 4.08 5.01 23.20
CA LEU A 293 3.03 5.62 24.00
C LEU A 293 2.27 6.69 23.21
N LEU A 294 2.96 7.51 22.43
CA LEU A 294 2.33 8.51 21.56
C LEU A 294 1.48 7.86 20.47
N THR A 295 1.99 6.83 19.79
CA THR A 295 1.23 6.10 18.77
C THR A 295 -0.01 5.44 19.37
N THR A 296 0.10 4.87 20.57
CA THR A 296 -1.04 4.27 21.28
C THR A 296 -2.06 5.35 21.65
N GLY A 297 -1.61 6.50 22.17
CA GLY A 297 -2.49 7.63 22.53
C GLY A 297 -3.26 8.17 21.33
N VAL A 298 -2.59 8.40 20.20
CA VAL A 298 -3.24 8.88 18.97
C VAL A 298 -4.18 7.81 18.39
N THR A 299 -3.83 6.54 18.49
CA THR A 299 -4.69 5.42 18.07
C THR A 299 -5.99 5.37 18.87
N VAL A 300 -5.91 5.61 20.19
CA VAL A 300 -7.10 5.69 21.07
C VAL A 300 -7.98 6.89 20.71
N ILE A 301 -7.40 8.03 20.33
CA ILE A 301 -8.15 9.18 19.85
C ILE A 301 -8.96 8.82 18.59
N ILE A 302 -8.33 8.18 17.61
CA ILE A 302 -9.03 7.72 16.39
C ILE A 302 -10.11 6.70 16.73
N TRP A 303 -9.82 5.73 17.61
CA TRP A 303 -10.80 4.70 17.99
C TRP A 303 -12.08 5.27 18.59
N ARG A 304 -11.96 6.40 19.32
CA ARG A 304 -13.11 7.06 19.93
C ARG A 304 -13.95 7.89 18.96
N GLN A 305 -13.42 8.20 17.76
CA GLN A 305 -14.18 8.97 16.78
C GLN A 305 -15.31 8.10 16.17
N PRO A 306 -16.45 8.72 15.83
CA PRO A 306 -17.58 8.02 15.23
C PRO A 306 -17.21 7.48 13.85
N GLN A 307 -17.54 6.21 13.62
CA GLN A 307 -17.35 5.54 12.34
C GLN A 307 -18.64 5.58 11.52
N ASP A 308 -18.51 5.54 10.20
CA ASP A 308 -19.66 5.43 9.30
C ASP A 308 -20.48 4.15 9.61
N PRO A 309 -21.77 4.27 9.95
CA PRO A 309 -22.64 3.14 10.26
C PRO A 309 -23.09 2.35 9.03
N SER A 310 -22.78 2.79 7.81
CA SER A 310 -23.24 2.14 6.56
C SER A 310 -23.00 0.62 6.57
N PRO A 311 -24.00 -0.19 6.14
CA PRO A 311 -23.90 -1.63 6.10
C PRO A 311 -23.01 -2.06 4.94
N LEU A 312 -21.69 -2.14 5.18
CA LEU A 312 -20.76 -2.71 4.22
C LEU A 312 -20.79 -4.23 4.26
N PRO A 313 -20.77 -4.91 3.11
CA PRO A 313 -20.76 -6.37 3.03
C PRO A 313 -19.51 -7.00 3.69
N PHE A 314 -18.40 -6.30 3.65
CA PHE A 314 -17.16 -6.66 4.34
C PHE A 314 -16.63 -5.46 5.13
N LYS A 315 -16.38 -5.66 6.41
CA LYS A 315 -15.76 -4.67 7.30
C LYS A 315 -14.41 -5.17 7.75
N VAL A 316 -13.39 -4.32 7.65
CA VAL A 316 -12.06 -4.63 8.19
C VAL A 316 -12.19 -4.79 9.72
N PRO A 317 -11.77 -5.94 10.27
CA PRO A 317 -11.82 -6.14 11.72
C PRO A 317 -10.81 -5.26 12.45
N ALA A 318 -11.06 -4.99 13.73
CA ALA A 318 -10.14 -4.28 14.63
C ALA A 318 -9.64 -2.93 14.10
N LEU A 319 -10.50 -2.13 13.46
CA LEU A 319 -10.18 -0.74 13.14
C LEU A 319 -10.05 0.09 14.43
N PRO A 320 -9.03 0.99 14.56
CA PRO A 320 -7.98 1.35 13.58
C PRO A 320 -6.69 0.52 13.69
N VAL A 321 -6.62 -0.48 14.57
CA VAL A 321 -5.38 -1.17 14.93
C VAL A 321 -4.79 -1.96 13.74
N LEU A 322 -5.61 -2.72 13.03
CA LEU A 322 -5.13 -3.59 11.94
C LEU A 322 -4.48 -2.79 10.78
N PRO A 323 -5.08 -1.70 10.26
CA PRO A 323 -4.40 -0.85 9.27
C PRO A 323 -3.09 -0.24 9.78
N LEU A 324 -3.02 0.16 11.05
CA LEU A 324 -1.82 0.75 11.63
C LEU A 324 -0.68 -0.27 11.78
N VAL A 325 -1.00 -1.49 12.20
CA VAL A 325 -0.03 -2.61 12.24
C VAL A 325 0.45 -2.93 10.82
N SER A 326 -0.44 -2.95 9.83
CA SER A 326 -0.07 -3.15 8.43
C SER A 326 0.89 -2.06 7.94
N ILE A 327 0.58 -0.77 8.20
CA ILE A 327 1.45 0.35 7.84
C ILE A 327 2.81 0.21 8.53
N PHE A 328 2.84 -0.09 9.83
CA PHE A 328 4.08 -0.27 10.57
C PHE A 328 4.96 -1.38 9.97
N VAL A 329 4.39 -2.57 9.74
CA VAL A 329 5.12 -3.70 9.16
C VAL A 329 5.65 -3.35 7.76
N ASN A 330 4.82 -2.75 6.90
CA ASN A 330 5.24 -2.36 5.56
C ASN A 330 6.38 -1.33 5.59
N VAL A 331 6.26 -0.30 6.42
CA VAL A 331 7.29 0.74 6.56
C VAL A 331 8.57 0.15 7.15
N TYR A 332 8.45 -0.73 8.16
CA TYR A 332 9.58 -1.41 8.76
C TYR A 332 10.34 -2.27 7.73
N LEU A 333 9.64 -3.08 6.93
CA LEU A 333 10.24 -3.88 5.86
C LEU A 333 10.87 -3.01 4.79
N MET A 334 10.24 -1.88 4.44
CA MET A 334 10.77 -0.93 3.48
C MET A 334 12.08 -0.30 3.94
N MET A 335 12.24 -0.06 5.26
CA MET A 335 13.49 0.49 5.81
C MET A 335 14.63 -0.53 5.88
N GLN A 336 14.37 -1.82 5.70
CA GLN A 336 15.41 -2.85 5.62
C GLN A 336 16.16 -2.87 4.29
N THR A 337 15.67 -2.16 3.28
CA THR A 337 16.28 -2.11 1.95
C THR A 337 17.53 -1.22 1.93
N THR A 338 18.40 -1.44 0.95
CA THR A 338 19.68 -0.74 0.83
C THR A 338 19.52 0.75 0.50
N SER A 339 20.48 1.58 0.93
CA SER A 339 20.47 3.02 0.63
C SER A 339 20.59 3.33 -0.88
N ALA A 340 21.24 2.46 -1.63
CA ALA A 340 21.34 2.57 -3.09
C ALA A 340 19.96 2.44 -3.74
N THR A 341 19.15 1.50 -3.30
CA THR A 341 17.78 1.29 -3.79
C THR A 341 16.88 2.48 -3.45
N TRP A 342 17.04 3.09 -2.26
CA TRP A 342 16.32 4.32 -1.91
C TRP A 342 16.67 5.48 -2.85
N THR A 343 17.91 5.62 -3.25
CA THR A 343 18.33 6.62 -4.23
C THR A 343 17.68 6.39 -5.58
N LEU A 344 17.67 5.14 -6.07
CA LEU A 344 16.99 4.76 -7.32
C LEU A 344 15.49 5.02 -7.25
N PHE A 345 14.86 4.68 -6.13
CA PHE A 345 13.44 4.94 -5.91
C PHE A 345 13.13 6.44 -5.90
N GLY A 346 13.99 7.26 -5.28
CA GLY A 346 13.89 8.71 -5.29
C GLY A 346 13.98 9.30 -6.70
N ILE A 347 14.94 8.86 -7.49
CA ILE A 347 15.11 9.27 -8.89
C ILE A 347 13.86 8.89 -9.72
N TRP A 348 13.38 7.65 -9.57
CA TRP A 348 12.18 7.18 -10.26
C TRP A 348 10.94 8.03 -9.95
N ASN A 349 10.70 8.31 -8.66
CA ASN A 349 9.61 9.17 -8.24
C ASN A 349 9.76 10.61 -8.75
N ALA A 350 10.99 11.16 -8.76
CA ALA A 350 11.26 12.49 -9.31
C ALA A 350 10.85 12.57 -10.79
N PHE A 351 11.16 11.57 -11.60
CA PHE A 351 10.69 11.50 -12.99
C PHE A 351 9.16 11.44 -13.07
N GLY A 352 8.51 10.64 -12.22
CA GLY A 352 7.06 10.56 -12.16
C GLY A 352 6.41 11.91 -11.81
N PHE A 353 6.95 12.60 -10.81
CA PHE A 353 6.47 13.93 -10.43
C PHE A 353 6.72 14.99 -11.51
N LEU A 354 7.86 14.95 -12.20
CA LEU A 354 8.11 15.85 -13.34
C LEU A 354 7.06 15.68 -14.44
N ILE A 355 6.70 14.46 -14.79
CA ILE A 355 5.64 14.17 -15.76
C ILE A 355 4.29 14.65 -15.23
N TYR A 356 3.97 14.35 -13.99
CA TYR A 356 2.69 14.70 -13.38
C TYR A 356 2.48 16.22 -13.28
N PHE A 357 3.45 16.95 -12.71
CA PHE A 357 3.36 18.42 -12.56
C PHE A 357 3.57 19.16 -13.87
N GLY A 358 4.41 18.64 -14.78
CA GLY A 358 4.69 19.27 -16.08
C GLY A 358 3.59 19.05 -17.10
N TYR A 359 2.93 17.91 -17.09
CA TYR A 359 1.93 17.54 -18.09
C TYR A 359 0.58 17.13 -17.47
N GLY A 360 0.59 16.20 -16.51
CA GLY A 360 -0.62 15.54 -16.00
C GLY A 360 -1.63 16.50 -15.39
N ILE A 361 -1.21 17.44 -14.54
CA ILE A 361 -2.12 18.43 -13.91
C ILE A 361 -2.90 19.25 -14.94
N GLN A 362 -2.26 19.64 -16.05
CA GLN A 362 -2.87 20.50 -17.05
C GLN A 362 -3.84 19.75 -17.98
N HIS A 363 -3.67 18.44 -18.12
CA HIS A 363 -4.41 17.62 -19.09
C HIS A 363 -5.35 16.60 -18.45
N SER A 364 -5.36 16.49 -17.10
CA SER A 364 -6.20 15.54 -16.36
C SER A 364 -7.68 15.82 -16.55
N LEU A 365 -8.46 14.79 -16.87
CA LEU A 365 -9.91 14.87 -17.01
C LEU A 365 -10.62 15.16 -15.69
N ALA A 366 -10.02 14.79 -14.54
CA ALA A 366 -10.57 15.07 -13.21
C ALA A 366 -10.69 16.59 -12.94
N GLY A 367 -9.78 17.41 -13.48
CA GLY A 367 -9.84 18.87 -13.37
C GLY A 367 -10.93 19.51 -14.25
N ASN A 368 -11.26 18.90 -15.37
CA ASN A 368 -12.21 19.45 -16.35
C ASN A 368 -13.68 19.15 -16.00
N ASN A 369 -13.97 18.09 -15.22
CA ASN A 369 -15.34 17.78 -14.81
C ASN A 369 -15.96 18.81 -13.84
N HIS A 370 -15.18 19.71 -13.24
CA HIS A 370 -15.71 20.84 -12.46
C HIS A 370 -16.16 22.02 -13.31
N GLN A 371 -15.93 22.01 -14.63
CA GLN A 371 -16.31 23.09 -15.56
C GLN A 371 -17.47 22.74 -16.50
N GLN A 372 -18.02 21.53 -16.47
CA GLN A 372 -19.24 21.24 -17.22
C GLN A 372 -20.45 21.81 -16.48
N PRO A 373 -21.21 22.75 -17.08
CA PRO A 373 -22.51 23.15 -16.54
C PRO A 373 -23.45 21.95 -16.54
N PRO A 374 -24.38 21.85 -15.56
CA PRO A 374 -25.32 20.74 -15.49
C PRO A 374 -26.07 20.64 -16.81
N ALA A 375 -26.07 19.47 -17.43
CA ALA A 375 -26.79 19.18 -18.65
C ALA A 375 -28.25 19.63 -18.49
N THR A 376 -28.63 20.65 -19.21
CA THR A 376 -30.00 21.13 -19.29
C THR A 376 -30.86 19.98 -19.78
N SER A 377 -31.78 19.53 -18.95
CA SER A 377 -32.79 18.54 -19.31
C SER A 377 -33.54 19.06 -20.52
N LEU A 378 -33.25 18.50 -21.70
CA LEU A 378 -34.06 18.68 -22.89
C LEU A 378 -35.45 18.10 -22.61
N HIS A 379 -36.40 19.02 -22.38
CA HIS A 379 -37.83 18.74 -22.53
C HIS A 379 -38.07 18.18 -23.93
N LEU A 380 -38.44 16.91 -24.01
CA LEU A 380 -39.11 16.36 -25.17
C LEU A 380 -40.52 16.97 -25.21
N PRO A 381 -40.95 17.59 -26.32
CA PRO A 381 -42.36 17.98 -26.46
C PRO A 381 -43.21 16.72 -26.69
N ASP A 382 -44.26 16.60 -25.89
CA ASP A 382 -45.36 15.65 -26.13
C ASP A 382 -45.97 15.87 -27.52
N SER A 383 -46.01 14.80 -28.31
CA SER A 383 -46.92 14.65 -29.44
C SER A 383 -47.24 13.18 -29.68
#